data_c10e07cccfa3981c18d1482d79cf36d7
#
_entry.id   c10e07cccfa3981c18d1482d79cf36d7
#
_cell.length_a   1.000
_cell.length_b   1.000
_cell.length_c   1.000
_cell.angle_alpha   90.00
_cell.angle_beta   90.00
_cell.angle_gamma   90.00
#
_symmetry.space_group_name_H-M   'P 1'
#
loop_
_entity.id
_entity.type
_entity.pdbx_description
1 polymer ?
#
loop_
_entity_poly.entity_id
_entity_poly.type
_entity_poly.pdbx_seq_one_letter_code
_entity_poly.pdbx_strand_id
1 'polypeptide(L)'
;MTYQRHFLLCCCLGAISLGFAQPATWTLRQCLEHAHANNLQIKQADLRIQESELNRRQSVAALFPSLSASTSVGLSRQNVKNSMNEYMSEHSLNARYNVGANLTLFNGWRQINNIRQQELNMQLEETDKDNILFNIDLSIIQAYTQIAYLK
;
A
#
# COMPACT_ATOMS: atom_id res chain seq x y z
N MET A 1 7.94 -23.59 -64.21
CA MET A 1 7.24 -23.12 -62.97
C MET A 1 8.03 -23.37 -61.65
N THR A 2 9.18 -24.01 -61.68
CA THR A 2 9.97 -24.35 -60.50
C THR A 2 11.01 -23.26 -60.11
N TYR A 3 11.49 -22.45 -61.03
CA TYR A 3 12.47 -21.39 -60.79
C TYR A 3 11.93 -20.22 -59.98
N GLN A 4 10.67 -19.88 -60.11
CA GLN A 4 10.04 -18.76 -59.42
C GLN A 4 9.85 -19.02 -57.91
N ARG A 5 9.69 -20.31 -57.50
CA ARG A 5 9.54 -20.67 -56.10
C ARG A 5 10.87 -20.63 -55.31
N HIS A 6 12.00 -20.89 -55.96
CA HIS A 6 13.32 -20.81 -55.30
C HIS A 6 13.82 -19.36 -55.19
N PHE A 7 13.42 -18.48 -56.12
CA PHE A 7 13.76 -17.06 -56.03
C PHE A 7 13.02 -16.34 -54.88
N LEU A 8 11.75 -16.70 -54.62
CA LEU A 8 10.97 -16.18 -53.47
C LEU A 8 11.51 -16.72 -52.14
N LEU A 9 11.98 -17.97 -52.09
CA LEU A 9 12.59 -18.51 -50.86
C LEU A 9 13.94 -17.87 -50.54
N CYS A 10 14.74 -17.49 -51.52
CA CYS A 10 15.99 -16.78 -51.32
C CYS A 10 15.81 -15.34 -50.85
N CYS A 11 14.75 -14.66 -51.31
CA CYS A 11 14.41 -13.30 -50.82
C CYS A 11 13.89 -13.28 -49.39
N CYS A 12 13.20 -14.34 -48.93
CA CYS A 12 12.75 -14.45 -47.52
C CYS A 12 13.88 -14.73 -46.54
N LEU A 13 14.97 -15.40 -46.96
CA LEU A 13 16.14 -15.66 -46.13
C LEU A 13 17.08 -14.44 -46.02
N GLY A 14 17.01 -13.49 -46.93
CA GLY A 14 17.83 -12.25 -46.89
C GLY A 14 17.31 -11.16 -45.98
N ALA A 15 16.11 -11.30 -45.41
CA ALA A 15 15.48 -10.30 -44.54
C ALA A 15 15.75 -10.52 -43.03
N ILE A 16 16.61 -11.47 -42.67
CA ILE A 16 17.19 -11.49 -41.30
C ILE A 16 18.26 -10.43 -41.22
N SER A 17 17.83 -9.18 -41.28
CA SER A 17 18.68 -8.06 -40.93
C SER A 17 19.12 -8.28 -39.49
N LEU A 18 20.39 -8.58 -39.32
CA LEU A 18 21.14 -8.52 -38.08
C LEU A 18 20.89 -7.14 -37.45
N GLY A 19 19.86 -7.05 -36.62
CA GLY A 19 19.74 -5.97 -35.68
C GLY A 19 20.89 -6.10 -34.71
N PHE A 20 22.03 -5.51 -35.04
CA PHE A 20 23.07 -5.22 -34.07
C PHE A 20 22.42 -4.33 -33.04
N ALA A 21 21.91 -4.91 -31.96
CA ALA A 21 21.59 -4.20 -30.74
C ALA A 21 22.90 -3.56 -30.29
N GLN A 22 23.13 -2.29 -30.68
CA GLN A 22 24.20 -1.53 -30.10
C GLN A 22 23.99 -1.57 -28.59
N PRO A 23 25.00 -1.92 -27.79
CA PRO A 23 24.86 -1.87 -26.35
C PRO A 23 24.45 -0.44 -26.01
N ALA A 24 23.22 -0.29 -25.54
CA ALA A 24 22.70 1.01 -25.14
C ALA A 24 23.55 1.48 -23.96
N THR A 25 24.55 2.31 -24.24
CA THR A 25 25.36 2.94 -23.19
C THR A 25 24.49 3.96 -22.49
N TRP A 26 24.07 3.62 -21.29
CA TRP A 26 23.24 4.50 -20.47
C TRP A 26 24.05 5.71 -20.03
N THR A 27 23.49 6.88 -20.19
CA THR A 27 24.04 8.09 -19.59
C THR A 27 23.68 8.14 -18.10
N LEU A 28 24.48 8.87 -17.31
CA LEU A 28 24.18 9.06 -15.88
C LEU A 28 22.74 9.53 -15.65
N ARG A 29 22.28 10.49 -16.46
CA ARG A 29 20.92 11.00 -16.38
C ARG A 29 19.85 9.91 -16.59
N GLN A 30 20.04 9.07 -17.59
CA GLN A 30 19.12 7.95 -17.85
C GLN A 30 19.11 6.94 -16.70
N CYS A 31 20.27 6.69 -16.05
CA CYS A 31 20.35 5.83 -14.88
C CYS A 31 19.56 6.40 -13.70
N LEU A 32 19.68 7.71 -13.44
CA LEU A 32 18.94 8.40 -12.38
C LEU A 32 17.42 8.39 -12.67
N GLU A 33 17.01 8.76 -13.87
CA GLU A 33 15.59 8.78 -14.26
C GLU A 33 14.96 7.37 -14.15
N HIS A 34 15.70 6.34 -14.59
CA HIS A 34 15.23 4.96 -14.47
C HIS A 34 15.11 4.50 -13.01
N ALA A 35 16.06 4.87 -12.18
CA ALA A 35 16.02 4.55 -10.75
C ALA A 35 14.87 5.25 -10.06
N HIS A 36 14.62 6.53 -10.31
CA HIS A 36 13.51 7.27 -9.73
C HIS A 36 12.16 6.66 -10.12
N ALA A 37 12.02 6.16 -11.34
CA ALA A 37 10.78 5.55 -11.81
C ALA A 37 10.55 4.12 -11.26
N ASN A 38 11.63 3.36 -11.02
CA ASN A 38 11.52 1.91 -10.80
C ASN A 38 12.02 1.43 -9.44
N ASN A 39 12.76 2.26 -8.69
CA ASN A 39 13.34 1.84 -7.42
C ASN A 39 12.26 1.53 -6.39
N LEU A 40 12.38 0.38 -5.74
CA LEU A 40 11.41 -0.10 -4.76
C LEU A 40 11.40 0.76 -3.48
N GLN A 41 12.56 1.28 -3.05
CA GLN A 41 12.64 2.11 -1.85
C GLN A 41 11.89 3.44 -2.03
N ILE A 42 11.94 4.03 -3.23
CA ILE A 42 11.18 5.24 -3.56
C ILE A 42 9.68 4.95 -3.53
N LYS A 43 9.26 3.83 -4.15
CA LYS A 43 7.85 3.42 -4.12
C LYS A 43 7.35 3.12 -2.70
N GLN A 44 8.20 2.55 -1.85
CA GLN A 44 7.88 2.33 -0.44
C GLN A 44 7.75 3.65 0.33
N ALA A 45 8.61 4.63 0.06
CA ALA A 45 8.50 5.96 0.64
C ALA A 45 7.20 6.66 0.21
N ASP A 46 6.82 6.57 -1.06
CA ASP A 46 5.54 7.10 -1.55
C ASP A 46 4.33 6.47 -0.83
N LEU A 47 4.36 5.17 -0.59
CA LEU A 47 3.31 4.48 0.14
C LEU A 47 3.24 4.92 1.61
N ARG A 48 4.39 5.18 2.27
CA ARG A 48 4.42 5.70 3.64
C ARG A 48 3.84 7.10 3.74
N ILE A 49 4.10 7.96 2.76
CA ILE A 49 3.47 9.29 2.69
C ILE A 49 1.95 9.14 2.56
N GLN A 50 1.47 8.25 1.68
CA GLN A 50 0.03 8.00 1.53
C GLN A 50 -0.59 7.44 2.83
N GLU A 51 0.10 6.55 3.53
CA GLU A 51 -0.33 6.02 4.83
C GLU A 51 -0.44 7.14 5.86
N SER A 52 0.56 8.01 5.98
CA SER A 52 0.54 9.14 6.92
C SER A 52 -0.57 10.15 6.59
N GLU A 53 -0.85 10.39 5.31
CA GLU A 53 -1.99 11.20 4.89
C GLU A 53 -3.33 10.57 5.31
N LEU A 54 -3.49 9.25 5.15
CA LEU A 54 -4.68 8.54 5.60
C LEU A 54 -4.84 8.62 7.13
N ASN A 55 -3.74 8.47 7.89
CA ASN A 55 -3.74 8.62 9.34
C ASN A 55 -4.15 10.03 9.78
N ARG A 56 -3.71 11.06 9.06
CA ARG A 56 -4.15 12.43 9.27
C ARG A 56 -5.66 12.57 8.99
N ARG A 57 -6.16 12.04 7.88
CA ARG A 57 -7.59 12.05 7.56
C ARG A 57 -8.41 11.30 8.60
N GLN A 58 -7.93 10.17 9.11
CA GLN A 58 -8.56 9.41 10.17
C GLN A 58 -8.63 10.21 11.49
N SER A 59 -7.57 10.93 11.83
CA SER A 59 -7.57 11.77 13.02
C SER A 59 -8.57 12.94 12.93
N VAL A 60 -8.77 13.49 11.73
CA VAL A 60 -9.82 14.49 11.47
C VAL A 60 -11.21 13.84 11.54
N ALA A 61 -11.36 12.63 11.00
CA ALA A 61 -12.63 11.89 11.04
C ALA A 61 -13.07 11.57 12.49
N ALA A 62 -12.13 11.45 13.42
CA ALA A 62 -12.43 11.25 14.85
C ALA A 62 -13.08 12.47 15.56
N LEU A 63 -13.22 13.60 14.86
CA LEU A 63 -14.05 14.74 15.31
C LEU A 63 -15.55 14.51 15.08
N PHE A 64 -15.92 13.57 14.23
CA PHE A 64 -17.29 13.23 13.91
C PHE A 64 -17.82 12.11 14.82
N PRO A 65 -19.17 11.96 14.96
CA PRO A 65 -19.74 10.87 15.73
C PRO A 65 -19.36 9.50 15.17
N SER A 66 -18.92 8.60 16.04
CA SER A 66 -18.76 7.19 15.68
C SER A 66 -20.09 6.46 15.86
N LEU A 67 -20.50 5.73 14.83
CA LEU A 67 -21.68 4.86 14.84
C LEU A 67 -21.24 3.41 15.02
N SER A 68 -21.88 2.72 15.95
CA SER A 68 -21.67 1.30 16.16
C SER A 68 -23.00 0.54 16.14
N ALA A 69 -23.01 -0.61 15.48
CA ALA A 69 -24.13 -1.54 15.52
C ALA A 69 -23.59 -2.92 15.92
N SER A 70 -24.25 -3.55 16.88
CA SER A 70 -23.90 -4.90 17.30
C SER A 70 -25.15 -5.76 17.43
N THR A 71 -25.01 -7.03 17.07
CA THR A 71 -26.03 -8.03 17.29
C THR A 71 -25.40 -9.22 18.01
N SER A 72 -26.14 -9.79 18.94
CA SER A 72 -25.74 -11.01 19.61
C SER A 72 -26.93 -11.97 19.70
N VAL A 73 -26.69 -13.22 19.39
CA VAL A 73 -27.67 -14.30 19.55
C VAL A 73 -27.08 -15.31 20.51
N GLY A 74 -27.82 -15.56 21.58
CA GLY A 74 -27.44 -16.55 22.60
C GLY A 74 -28.49 -17.65 22.68
N LEU A 75 -28.05 -18.90 22.62
CA LEU A 75 -28.87 -20.06 22.93
C LEU A 75 -28.41 -20.56 24.29
N SER A 76 -29.38 -20.60 25.26
CA SER A 76 -29.09 -21.18 26.56
C SER A 76 -30.03 -22.35 26.84
N ARG A 77 -29.48 -23.34 27.52
CA ARG A 77 -30.19 -24.50 28.03
C ARG A 77 -30.03 -24.55 29.54
N GLN A 78 -31.13 -24.46 30.24
CA GLN A 78 -31.18 -24.59 31.70
C GLN A 78 -32.04 -25.77 32.13
N ASN A 79 -31.62 -26.48 33.14
CA ASN A 79 -32.46 -27.48 33.82
C ASN A 79 -33.11 -26.77 35.01
N VAL A 80 -34.39 -26.54 34.90
CA VAL A 80 -35.22 -25.87 35.92
C VAL A 80 -36.06 -26.92 36.63
N LYS A 81 -36.18 -26.85 37.94
CA LYS A 81 -37.12 -27.68 38.70
C LYS A 81 -38.50 -27.10 38.62
N ASN A 82 -39.49 -27.96 38.25
CA ASN A 82 -40.88 -27.61 38.29
C ASN A 82 -41.44 -27.69 39.72
N SER A 83 -42.70 -27.29 39.91
CA SER A 83 -43.38 -27.33 41.21
C SER A 83 -43.52 -28.75 41.81
N MET A 84 -43.35 -29.78 40.99
CA MET A 84 -43.37 -31.19 41.39
C MET A 84 -41.96 -31.75 41.66
N ASN A 85 -40.92 -30.86 41.77
CA ASN A 85 -39.54 -31.22 42.05
C ASN A 85 -38.86 -32.06 40.94
N GLU A 86 -39.41 -32.04 39.72
CA GLU A 86 -38.85 -32.69 38.53
C GLU A 86 -37.99 -31.72 37.74
N TYR A 87 -36.89 -32.21 37.11
CA TYR A 87 -36.03 -31.40 36.26
C TYR A 87 -36.61 -31.33 34.83
N MET A 88 -36.87 -30.13 34.36
CA MET A 88 -37.23 -29.87 32.97
C MET A 88 -36.12 -29.09 32.28
N SER A 89 -35.76 -29.49 31.06
CA SER A 89 -34.83 -28.73 30.23
C SER A 89 -35.56 -27.59 29.52
N GLU A 90 -35.21 -26.37 29.91
CA GLU A 90 -35.72 -25.16 29.25
C GLU A 90 -34.69 -24.64 28.26
N HIS A 91 -35.12 -24.40 27.05
CA HIS A 91 -34.30 -23.79 25.98
C HIS A 91 -34.77 -22.36 25.79
N SER A 92 -33.80 -21.42 25.91
CA SER A 92 -34.08 -20.01 25.62
C SER A 92 -33.20 -19.50 24.52
N LEU A 93 -33.79 -18.79 23.56
CA LEU A 93 -33.12 -18.06 22.50
C LEU A 93 -33.22 -16.57 22.80
N ASN A 94 -32.08 -15.92 23.00
CA ASN A 94 -32.01 -14.48 23.21
C ASN A 94 -31.34 -13.83 22.03
N ALA A 95 -32.02 -12.89 21.38
CA ALA A 95 -31.47 -12.03 20.36
C ALA A 95 -31.40 -10.59 20.91
N ARG A 96 -30.24 -9.97 20.83
CA ARG A 96 -30.03 -8.58 21.25
C ARG A 96 -29.44 -7.79 20.07
N TYR A 97 -30.08 -6.67 19.81
CA TYR A 97 -29.63 -5.69 18.82
C TYR A 97 -29.29 -4.39 19.56
N ASN A 98 -28.14 -3.82 19.29
CA ASN A 98 -27.72 -2.56 19.87
C ASN A 98 -27.19 -1.66 18.77
N VAL A 99 -27.65 -0.41 18.74
CA VAL A 99 -27.16 0.65 17.87
C VAL A 99 -26.79 1.81 18.76
N GLY A 100 -25.59 2.31 18.64
CA GLY A 100 -25.08 3.42 19.45
C GLY A 100 -24.35 4.45 18.61
N ALA A 101 -24.42 5.71 19.04
CA ALA A 101 -23.61 6.78 18.49
C ALA A 101 -22.81 7.43 19.65
N ASN A 102 -21.52 7.68 19.43
CA ASN A 102 -20.67 8.34 20.42
C ASN A 102 -19.96 9.53 19.79
N LEU A 103 -20.01 10.68 20.46
CA LEU A 103 -19.31 11.90 20.05
C LEU A 103 -18.57 12.48 21.25
N THR A 104 -17.28 12.67 21.12
CA THR A 104 -16.47 13.36 22.12
C THR A 104 -16.52 14.86 21.86
N LEU A 105 -17.25 15.60 22.72
CA LEU A 105 -17.39 17.06 22.58
C LEU A 105 -16.13 17.82 23.00
N PHE A 106 -15.44 17.34 24.04
CA PHE A 106 -14.21 17.94 24.52
C PHE A 106 -13.35 16.91 25.26
N ASN A 107 -12.04 16.93 25.00
CA ASN A 107 -11.07 16.04 25.63
C ASN A 107 -9.74 16.75 25.98
N GLY A 108 -9.82 18.03 26.35
CA GLY A 108 -8.64 18.81 26.70
C GLY A 108 -7.68 19.08 25.54
N TRP A 109 -8.21 19.38 24.35
CA TRP A 109 -7.45 19.65 23.12
C TRP A 109 -6.64 18.46 22.57
N ARG A 110 -6.77 17.29 23.18
CA ARG A 110 -6.04 16.07 22.75
C ARG A 110 -6.27 15.77 21.29
N GLN A 111 -7.52 15.86 20.82
CA GLN A 111 -7.88 15.57 19.43
C GLN A 111 -7.20 16.54 18.44
N ILE A 112 -7.19 17.83 18.77
CA ILE A 112 -6.57 18.86 17.93
C ILE A 112 -5.05 18.65 17.88
N ASN A 113 -4.43 18.35 19.04
CA ASN A 113 -3.00 18.06 19.08
C ASN A 113 -2.64 16.77 18.33
N ASN A 114 -3.51 15.75 18.36
CA ASN A 114 -3.33 14.54 17.58
C ASN A 114 -3.34 14.82 16.06
N ILE A 115 -4.28 15.66 15.59
CA ILE A 115 -4.31 16.07 14.17
C ILE A 115 -3.01 16.78 13.78
N ARG A 116 -2.52 17.71 14.61
CA ARG A 116 -1.25 18.39 14.37
C ARG A 116 -0.07 17.43 14.36
N GLN A 117 -0.08 16.45 15.27
CA GLN A 117 0.95 15.40 15.29
C GLN A 117 0.96 14.58 14.00
N GLN A 118 -0.21 14.18 13.48
CA GLN A 118 -0.28 13.44 12.21
C GLN A 118 0.16 14.29 11.02
N GLU A 119 -0.09 15.59 11.05
CA GLU A 119 0.40 16.50 10.01
C GLU A 119 1.93 16.62 10.02
N LEU A 120 2.54 16.71 11.19
CA LEU A 120 4.00 16.71 11.33
C LEU A 120 4.62 15.37 10.94
N ASN A 121 3.95 14.25 11.25
CA ASN A 121 4.39 12.94 10.79
C ASN A 121 4.39 12.82 9.25
N MET A 122 3.39 13.38 8.58
CA MET A 122 3.35 13.42 7.12
C MET A 122 4.54 14.22 6.54
N GLN A 123 4.85 15.39 7.11
CA GLN A 123 6.01 16.18 6.69
C GLN A 123 7.34 15.46 6.95
N LEU A 124 7.41 14.67 8.03
CA LEU A 124 8.56 13.82 8.31
C LEU A 124 8.76 12.76 7.23
N GLU A 125 7.70 12.05 6.82
CA GLU A 125 7.78 11.05 5.74
C GLU A 125 8.15 11.67 4.39
N GLU A 126 7.71 12.89 4.10
CA GLU A 126 8.15 13.63 2.91
C GLU A 126 9.65 13.93 2.94
N THR A 127 10.16 14.38 4.08
CA THR A 127 11.60 14.63 4.27
C THR A 127 12.42 13.33 4.18
N ASP A 128 11.92 12.24 4.73
CA ASP A 128 12.56 10.93 4.66
C ASP A 128 12.64 10.41 3.21
N LYS A 129 11.60 10.65 2.39
CA LYS A 129 11.64 10.35 0.96
C LYS A 129 12.76 11.13 0.26
N ASP A 130 12.91 12.42 0.55
CA ASP A 130 13.98 13.24 -0.04
C ASP A 130 15.36 12.71 0.35
N ASN A 131 15.56 12.26 1.58
CA ASN A 131 16.78 11.61 2.03
C ASN A 131 17.04 10.28 1.28
N ILE A 132 16.01 9.48 1.05
CA ILE A 132 16.11 8.24 0.27
C ILE A 132 16.53 8.55 -1.17
N LEU A 133 15.88 9.53 -1.82
CA LEU A 133 16.23 9.97 -3.17
C LEU A 133 17.70 10.40 -3.24
N PHE A 134 18.15 11.25 -2.32
CA PHE A 134 19.53 11.72 -2.26
C PHE A 134 20.53 10.55 -2.12
N ASN A 135 20.27 9.58 -1.26
CA ASN A 135 21.13 8.43 -1.05
C ASN A 135 21.20 7.51 -2.28
N ILE A 136 20.08 7.33 -2.98
CA ILE A 136 20.02 6.56 -4.22
C ILE A 136 20.82 7.27 -5.31
N ASP A 137 20.63 8.58 -5.48
CA ASP A 137 21.35 9.39 -6.46
C ASP A 137 22.85 9.34 -6.22
N LEU A 138 23.28 9.51 -4.97
CA LEU A 138 24.69 9.42 -4.59
C LEU A 138 25.29 8.05 -4.92
N SER A 139 24.55 6.98 -4.62
CA SER A 139 24.98 5.61 -4.90
C SER A 139 25.14 5.35 -6.41
N ILE A 140 24.21 5.88 -7.23
CA ILE A 140 24.27 5.76 -8.69
C ILE A 140 25.43 6.57 -9.25
N ILE A 141 25.63 7.80 -8.78
CA ILE A 141 26.75 8.66 -9.20
C ILE A 141 28.10 7.99 -8.87
N GLN A 142 28.24 7.43 -7.67
CA GLN A 142 29.46 6.72 -7.27
C GLN A 142 29.72 5.50 -8.16
N ALA A 143 28.70 4.64 -8.39
CA ALA A 143 28.84 3.47 -9.24
C ALA A 143 29.16 3.84 -10.69
N TYR A 144 28.50 4.86 -11.24
CA TYR A 144 28.73 5.34 -12.60
C TYR A 144 30.18 5.89 -12.78
N THR A 145 30.64 6.69 -11.81
CA THR A 145 31.98 7.24 -11.80
C THR A 145 33.06 6.13 -11.72
N GLN A 146 32.82 5.10 -10.89
CA GLN A 146 33.72 3.97 -10.77
C GLN A 146 33.82 3.19 -12.08
N ILE A 147 32.72 2.96 -12.78
CA ILE A 147 32.70 2.31 -14.11
C ILE A 147 33.44 3.17 -15.13
N ALA A 148 33.25 4.49 -15.11
CA ALA A 148 33.94 5.41 -16.02
C ALA A 148 35.47 5.45 -15.78
N TYR A 149 35.89 5.27 -14.54
CA TYR A 149 37.32 5.24 -14.18
C TYR A 149 38.03 3.93 -14.58
N LEU A 150 37.28 2.82 -14.60
CA LEU A 150 37.84 1.50 -14.96
C LEU A 150 37.89 1.24 -16.48
N LYS A 151 37.36 2.14 -17.29
CA LYS A 151 37.29 2.05 -18.76
C LYS A 151 38.41 2.84 -19.41
#